data_4e41e39a47f16e48f510866a4d4faa71
#
_entry.id   4e41e39a47f16e48f510866a4d4faa71
#
_cell.length_a   1.000
_cell.length_b   1.000
_cell.length_c   1.000
_cell.angle_alpha   90.00
_cell.angle_beta   90.00
_cell.angle_gamma   90.00
#
_symmetry.space_group_name_H-M   'P 1'
#
loop_
_entity.id
_entity.type
_entity.pdbx_description
1 polymer ?
#
loop_
_entity_poly.entity_id
_entity_poly.type
_entity_poly.pdbx_seq_one_letter_code
_entity_poly.pdbx_strand_id
1 'polypeptide(L)'
;MSNRAEKKRFQQDLAADVNHLCQRAFESLVIVHNGRQGAGAGMIWHQDGTIVTNYHVVRKSSLRISTLDGSEYTAEIIDRQKKHDLALLKIETGEELVPAPLADSRQLRVGQFALAIGHPWGQVNSVTAGIITSLGSIPLRWHRGAVDVIRTDAGLAPGNSGGPLLDARGQVIGINTMIMGGDLGVAIPIHVVNDFAARKIDQDHAR
;
A
#
# COMPACT_ATOMS: atom_id res chain seq x y z
N MET A 1 -2.83 -36.91 -24.20
CA MET A 1 -3.97 -35.97 -24.06
C MET A 1 -4.12 -35.41 -22.63
N SER A 2 -3.69 -36.11 -21.58
CA SER A 2 -3.74 -35.69 -20.16
C SER A 2 -3.00 -34.35 -19.88
N ASN A 3 -1.78 -34.20 -20.31
CA ASN A 3 -0.90 -33.05 -20.00
C ASN A 3 -1.46 -31.68 -20.45
N ARG A 4 -2.21 -31.62 -21.57
CA ARG A 4 -2.79 -30.34 -22.06
C ARG A 4 -3.99 -29.90 -21.22
N ALA A 5 -4.80 -30.84 -20.74
CA ALA A 5 -5.94 -30.55 -19.89
C ALA A 5 -5.50 -30.11 -18.48
N GLU A 6 -4.51 -30.80 -17.91
CA GLU A 6 -3.89 -30.44 -16.62
C GLU A 6 -3.25 -29.05 -16.66
N LYS A 7 -2.48 -28.74 -17.71
CA LYS A 7 -1.87 -27.43 -17.91
C LYS A 7 -2.92 -26.32 -18.02
N LYS A 8 -4.01 -26.57 -18.75
CA LYS A 8 -5.12 -25.61 -18.88
C LYS A 8 -5.82 -25.37 -17.55
N ARG A 9 -6.06 -26.44 -16.78
CA ARG A 9 -6.65 -26.34 -15.44
C ARG A 9 -5.75 -25.54 -14.49
N PHE A 10 -4.47 -25.85 -14.43
CA PHE A 10 -3.51 -25.11 -13.61
C PHE A 10 -3.48 -23.60 -13.95
N GLN A 11 -3.52 -23.25 -15.25
CA GLN A 11 -3.57 -21.84 -15.66
C GLN A 11 -4.87 -21.15 -15.24
N GLN A 12 -6.00 -21.85 -15.29
CA GLN A 12 -7.29 -21.32 -14.86
C GLN A 12 -7.34 -21.14 -13.34
N ASP A 13 -6.85 -22.11 -12.59
CA ASP A 13 -6.80 -22.07 -11.12
C ASP A 13 -5.89 -20.91 -10.66
N LEU A 14 -4.69 -20.76 -11.24
CA LEU A 14 -3.77 -19.66 -10.94
C LEU A 14 -4.38 -18.29 -11.24
N ALA A 15 -5.06 -18.14 -12.38
CA ALA A 15 -5.71 -16.89 -12.74
C ALA A 15 -6.86 -16.55 -11.77
N ALA A 16 -7.61 -17.56 -11.35
CA ALA A 16 -8.68 -17.37 -10.37
C ALA A 16 -8.14 -16.95 -8.99
N ASP A 17 -7.05 -17.60 -8.55
CA ASP A 17 -6.40 -17.29 -7.27
C ASP A 17 -5.86 -15.84 -7.26
N VAL A 18 -5.13 -15.43 -8.30
CA VAL A 18 -4.62 -14.04 -8.42
C VAL A 18 -5.78 -13.05 -8.43
N ASN A 19 -6.85 -13.35 -9.16
CA ASN A 19 -8.02 -12.47 -9.20
C ASN A 19 -8.68 -12.33 -7.82
N HIS A 20 -8.82 -13.44 -7.08
CA HIS A 20 -9.37 -13.44 -5.73
C HIS A 20 -8.50 -12.61 -4.76
N LEU A 21 -7.16 -12.76 -4.83
CA LEU A 21 -6.23 -11.95 -4.03
C LEU A 21 -6.40 -10.45 -4.31
N CYS A 22 -6.51 -10.07 -5.60
CA CYS A 22 -6.71 -8.69 -5.99
C CYS A 22 -8.03 -8.12 -5.48
N GLN A 23 -9.13 -8.87 -5.59
CA GLN A 23 -10.44 -8.43 -5.10
C GLN A 23 -10.41 -8.14 -3.60
N ARG A 24 -9.83 -9.02 -2.79
CA ARG A 24 -9.68 -8.80 -1.35
C ARG A 24 -8.81 -7.57 -1.03
N ALA A 25 -7.76 -7.34 -1.80
CA ALA A 25 -6.90 -6.18 -1.60
C ALA A 25 -7.62 -4.86 -1.96
N PHE A 26 -8.51 -4.88 -2.94
CA PHE A 26 -9.30 -3.71 -3.32
C PHE A 26 -10.30 -3.29 -2.22
N GLU A 27 -10.79 -4.22 -1.39
CA GLU A 27 -11.67 -3.90 -0.27
C GLU A 27 -11.01 -2.96 0.75
N SER A 28 -9.69 -3.07 0.92
CA SER A 28 -8.92 -2.22 1.81
C SER A 28 -8.27 -1.01 1.12
N LEU A 29 -8.35 -0.92 -0.22
CA LEU A 29 -7.75 0.16 -1.00
C LEU A 29 -8.67 1.38 -1.05
N VAL A 30 -8.10 2.57 -0.89
CA VAL A 30 -8.83 3.82 -0.99
C VAL A 30 -8.12 4.82 -1.90
N ILE A 31 -8.89 5.72 -2.51
CA ILE A 31 -8.36 6.87 -3.24
C ILE A 31 -8.23 8.05 -2.28
N VAL A 32 -7.04 8.62 -2.19
CA VAL A 32 -6.77 9.84 -1.43
C VAL A 32 -6.76 11.03 -2.39
N HIS A 33 -7.82 11.83 -2.36
CA HIS A 33 -7.96 13.01 -3.21
C HIS A 33 -7.27 14.22 -2.60
N ASN A 34 -6.34 14.80 -3.32
CA ASN A 34 -5.57 15.99 -2.91
C ASN A 34 -6.04 17.26 -3.64
N GLY A 35 -7.33 17.43 -3.77
CA GLY A 35 -7.95 18.54 -4.49
C GLY A 35 -7.64 18.49 -6.01
N ARG A 36 -7.36 19.66 -6.61
CA ARG A 36 -7.07 19.74 -8.06
C ARG A 36 -5.69 19.22 -8.47
N GLN A 37 -4.86 18.81 -7.51
CA GLN A 37 -3.44 18.46 -7.75
C GLN A 37 -3.21 16.95 -7.94
N GLY A 38 -4.24 16.15 -8.09
CA GLY A 38 -4.16 14.71 -8.32
C GLY A 38 -4.69 13.88 -7.15
N ALA A 39 -4.55 12.59 -7.28
CA ALA A 39 -4.92 11.61 -6.27
C ALA A 39 -3.74 10.64 -6.05
N GLY A 40 -3.70 10.04 -4.88
CA GLY A 40 -2.86 8.90 -4.55
C GLY A 40 -3.72 7.75 -4.05
N ALA A 41 -3.09 6.68 -3.66
CA ALA A 41 -3.73 5.57 -2.98
C ALA A 41 -3.56 5.69 -1.46
N GLY A 42 -4.36 4.95 -0.74
CA GLY A 42 -4.23 4.69 0.68
C GLY A 42 -4.72 3.28 0.99
N MET A 43 -4.47 2.83 2.18
CA MET A 43 -4.90 1.51 2.64
C MET A 43 -5.62 1.64 3.99
N ILE A 44 -6.78 1.01 4.12
CA ILE A 44 -7.47 0.88 5.39
C ILE A 44 -6.57 0.07 6.33
N TRP A 45 -6.13 0.73 7.40
CA TRP A 45 -5.20 0.19 8.38
C TRP A 45 -5.91 -0.51 9.53
N HIS A 46 -7.02 0.08 9.96
CA HIS A 46 -7.83 -0.43 11.05
C HIS A 46 -9.32 -0.24 10.73
N GLN A 47 -10.16 -1.13 11.26
CA GLN A 47 -11.61 -1.12 11.01
C GLN A 47 -12.32 0.16 11.49
N ASP A 48 -11.70 0.92 12.36
CA ASP A 48 -12.21 2.17 12.92
C ASP A 48 -12.10 3.39 11.96
N GLY A 49 -11.67 3.18 10.72
CA GLY A 49 -11.48 4.26 9.74
C GLY A 49 -10.07 4.87 9.72
N THR A 50 -9.10 4.25 10.39
CA THR A 50 -7.69 4.64 10.26
C THR A 50 -7.13 4.16 8.93
N ILE A 51 -6.47 5.09 8.19
CA ILE A 51 -5.92 4.86 6.86
C ILE A 51 -4.45 5.23 6.85
N VAL A 52 -3.62 4.39 6.22
CA VAL A 52 -2.21 4.67 5.93
C VAL A 52 -2.06 5.13 4.48
N THR A 53 -1.23 6.13 4.25
CA THR A 53 -0.80 6.60 2.94
C THR A 53 0.61 7.20 3.03
N ASN A 54 1.14 7.74 1.93
CA ASN A 54 2.41 8.46 1.97
C ASN A 54 2.28 9.91 2.43
N TYR A 55 3.34 10.40 3.07
CA TYR A 55 3.46 11.81 3.45
C TYR A 55 3.30 12.75 2.25
N HIS A 56 3.96 12.43 1.12
CA HIS A 56 3.92 13.26 -0.08
C HIS A 56 2.57 13.27 -0.78
N VAL A 57 1.70 12.30 -0.53
CA VAL A 57 0.31 12.26 -1.00
C VAL A 57 -0.54 13.27 -0.23
N VAL A 58 -0.24 13.50 1.05
CA VAL A 58 -1.02 14.38 1.93
C VAL A 58 -0.47 15.81 1.90
N ARG A 59 -0.95 16.62 0.97
CA ARG A 59 -0.46 18.01 0.78
C ARG A 59 -1.34 19.07 1.39
N LYS A 60 -2.60 18.77 1.71
CA LYS A 60 -3.60 19.70 2.24
C LYS A 60 -4.09 19.24 3.60
N SER A 61 -4.66 20.16 4.37
CA SER A 61 -5.27 19.88 5.68
C SER A 61 -6.64 19.20 5.57
N SER A 62 -7.35 19.38 4.46
CA SER A 62 -8.63 18.70 4.20
C SER A 62 -8.46 17.79 2.99
N LEU A 63 -8.71 16.52 3.21
CA LEU A 63 -8.60 15.46 2.23
C LEU A 63 -9.94 14.78 2.07
N ARG A 64 -10.22 14.28 0.87
CA ARG A 64 -11.36 13.42 0.60
C ARG A 64 -10.86 12.02 0.28
N ILE A 65 -11.51 11.03 0.85
CA ILE A 65 -11.25 9.61 0.64
C ILE A 65 -12.44 9.04 -0.12
N SER A 66 -12.16 8.25 -1.16
CA SER A 66 -13.18 7.39 -1.79
C SER A 66 -12.83 5.93 -1.56
N THR A 67 -13.80 5.15 -1.12
CA THR A 67 -13.72 3.69 -0.92
C THR A 67 -14.15 2.94 -2.18
N LEU A 68 -13.98 1.63 -2.20
CA LEU A 68 -14.27 0.76 -3.35
C LEU A 68 -15.73 0.84 -3.80
N ASP A 69 -16.65 0.95 -2.86
CA ASP A 69 -18.10 1.07 -3.11
C ASP A 69 -18.54 2.46 -3.62
N GLY A 70 -17.59 3.39 -3.74
CA GLY A 70 -17.83 4.76 -4.19
C GLY A 70 -18.25 5.74 -3.09
N SER A 71 -18.28 5.32 -1.83
CA SER A 71 -18.55 6.21 -0.70
C SER A 71 -17.43 7.24 -0.54
N GLU A 72 -17.79 8.46 -0.18
CA GLU A 72 -16.85 9.57 0.00
C GLU A 72 -16.86 10.08 1.45
N TYR A 73 -15.66 10.25 2.00
CA TYR A 73 -15.45 10.71 3.38
C TYR A 73 -14.49 11.89 3.41
N THR A 74 -14.70 12.80 4.36
CA THR A 74 -13.68 13.79 4.72
C THR A 74 -12.70 13.14 5.68
N ALA A 75 -11.41 13.27 5.42
CA ALA A 75 -10.37 12.70 6.26
C ALA A 75 -9.64 13.78 7.05
N GLU A 76 -9.39 13.48 8.31
CA GLU A 76 -8.48 14.22 9.19
C GLU A 76 -7.09 13.61 9.15
N ILE A 77 -6.07 14.44 9.30
CA ILE A 77 -4.68 13.98 9.39
C ILE A 77 -4.37 13.73 10.87
N ILE A 78 -4.16 12.46 11.24
CA ILE A 78 -3.79 12.09 12.60
C ILE A 78 -2.30 12.33 12.85
N ASP A 79 -1.45 11.89 11.91
CA ASP A 79 0.01 12.04 12.01
C ASP A 79 0.67 12.01 10.63
N ARG A 80 1.86 12.62 10.53
CA ARG A 80 2.68 12.63 9.31
C ARG A 80 4.15 12.56 9.65
N GLN A 81 4.86 11.64 8.99
CA GLN A 81 6.29 11.47 9.19
C GLN A 81 7.06 11.56 7.87
N LYS A 82 7.67 12.70 7.63
CA LYS A 82 8.44 12.97 6.41
C LYS A 82 9.62 12.02 6.23
N LYS A 83 10.24 11.60 7.35
CA LYS A 83 11.42 10.71 7.34
C LYS A 83 11.15 9.39 6.62
N HIS A 84 10.01 8.77 6.87
CA HIS A 84 9.63 7.48 6.29
C HIS A 84 8.59 7.64 5.16
N ASP A 85 8.26 8.89 4.80
CA ASP A 85 7.22 9.19 3.80
C ASP A 85 5.87 8.55 4.14
N LEU A 86 5.45 8.60 5.41
CA LEU A 86 4.20 8.02 5.91
C LEU A 86 3.24 9.07 6.45
N ALA A 87 1.96 8.81 6.32
CA ALA A 87 0.88 9.58 6.94
C ALA A 87 -0.23 8.64 7.43
N LEU A 88 -0.84 9.01 8.56
CA LEU A 88 -2.06 8.41 9.09
C LEU A 88 -3.21 9.39 8.93
N LEU A 89 -4.31 8.91 8.40
CA LEU A 89 -5.56 9.62 8.22
C LEU A 89 -6.65 8.93 9.02
N LYS A 90 -7.68 9.69 9.40
CA LYS A 90 -8.89 9.19 10.04
C LYS A 90 -10.10 9.64 9.22
N ILE A 91 -11.01 8.70 8.97
CA ILE A 91 -12.36 8.99 8.50
C ILE A 91 -13.37 8.53 9.53
N GLU A 92 -14.45 9.30 9.68
CA GLU A 92 -15.62 8.87 10.44
C GLU A 92 -16.56 8.09 9.52
N THR A 93 -16.82 6.86 9.87
CA THR A 93 -17.72 5.96 9.13
C THR A 93 -18.74 5.36 10.11
N GLY A 94 -19.96 5.14 9.64
CA GLY A 94 -21.01 4.43 10.42
C GLY A 94 -20.86 2.91 10.38
N GLU A 95 -19.91 2.39 9.61
CA GLU A 95 -19.70 0.96 9.38
C GLU A 95 -18.24 0.59 9.65
N GLU A 96 -18.00 -0.67 10.03
CA GLU A 96 -16.65 -1.20 10.18
C GLU A 96 -16.05 -1.43 8.78
N LEU A 97 -14.84 -0.90 8.58
CA LEU A 97 -14.08 -1.12 7.36
C LEU A 97 -13.26 -2.40 7.43
N VAL A 98 -12.89 -2.94 6.25
CA VAL A 98 -12.09 -4.17 6.14
C VAL A 98 -10.61 -3.80 6.00
N PRO A 99 -9.77 -4.02 7.03
CA PRO A 99 -8.33 -3.78 6.95
C PRO A 99 -7.64 -4.84 6.06
N ALA A 100 -6.55 -4.44 5.42
CA ALA A 100 -5.72 -5.38 4.69
C ALA A 100 -4.96 -6.32 5.65
N PRO A 101 -4.83 -7.62 5.32
CA PRO A 101 -4.00 -8.54 6.09
C PRO A 101 -2.51 -8.17 5.94
N LEU A 102 -1.78 -8.11 7.06
CA LEU A 102 -0.38 -7.72 7.09
C LEU A 102 0.54 -8.95 7.18
N ALA A 103 1.67 -8.91 6.46
CA ALA A 103 2.74 -9.88 6.57
C ALA A 103 3.81 -9.43 7.59
N ASP A 104 4.71 -10.33 7.96
CA ASP A 104 5.97 -9.94 8.63
C ASP A 104 7.05 -9.63 7.59
N SER A 105 7.23 -8.35 7.27
CA SER A 105 8.21 -7.91 6.27
C SER A 105 9.67 -8.09 6.69
N ARG A 106 9.96 -8.50 7.93
CA ARG A 106 11.31 -8.88 8.37
C ARG A 106 11.73 -10.25 7.83
N GLN A 107 10.78 -11.06 7.37
CA GLN A 107 11.01 -12.39 6.80
C GLN A 107 11.10 -12.40 5.27
N LEU A 108 11.01 -11.25 4.64
CA LEU A 108 11.06 -11.13 3.18
C LEU A 108 12.40 -11.59 2.62
N ARG A 109 12.35 -12.10 1.40
CA ARG A 109 13.53 -12.56 0.65
C ARG A 109 13.49 -12.02 -0.77
N VAL A 110 14.65 -11.71 -1.32
CA VAL A 110 14.80 -11.38 -2.74
C VAL A 110 14.32 -12.55 -3.60
N GLY A 111 13.64 -12.24 -4.69
CA GLY A 111 13.01 -13.23 -5.58
C GLY A 111 11.57 -13.62 -5.20
N GLN A 112 11.05 -13.18 -4.05
CA GLN A 112 9.63 -13.38 -3.73
C GLN A 112 8.75 -12.57 -4.66
N PHE A 113 7.60 -13.15 -5.03
CA PHE A 113 6.58 -12.52 -5.84
C PHE A 113 5.98 -11.28 -5.13
N ALA A 114 5.73 -10.23 -5.89
CA ALA A 114 5.17 -8.99 -5.38
C ALA A 114 4.10 -8.45 -6.33
N LEU A 115 2.97 -7.99 -5.78
CA LEU A 115 1.89 -7.31 -6.49
C LEU A 115 1.78 -5.88 -5.97
N ALA A 116 1.98 -4.90 -6.83
CA ALA A 116 1.76 -3.50 -6.48
C ALA A 116 0.37 -3.06 -6.91
N ILE A 117 -0.39 -2.48 -5.97
CA ILE A 117 -1.78 -2.08 -6.17
C ILE A 117 -1.92 -0.58 -5.91
N GLY A 118 -2.79 0.07 -6.70
CA GLY A 118 -3.06 1.49 -6.57
C GLY A 118 -3.99 2.03 -7.64
N HIS A 119 -3.94 3.34 -7.85
CA HIS A 119 -4.79 4.07 -8.79
C HIS A 119 -3.97 4.89 -9.79
N PRO A 120 -3.08 4.27 -10.59
CA PRO A 120 -2.18 5.00 -11.48
C PRO A 120 -2.98 5.83 -12.50
N TRP A 121 -2.60 7.09 -12.64
CA TRP A 121 -3.23 8.03 -13.58
C TRP A 121 -4.76 8.16 -13.42
N GLY A 122 -5.29 7.87 -12.24
CA GLY A 122 -6.74 7.84 -11.97
C GLY A 122 -7.45 6.57 -12.45
N GLN A 123 -6.72 5.58 -12.97
CA GLN A 123 -7.28 4.25 -13.24
C GLN A 123 -7.50 3.52 -11.93
N VAL A 124 -8.75 3.23 -11.64
CA VAL A 124 -9.13 2.59 -10.37
C VAL A 124 -8.69 1.12 -10.38
N ASN A 125 -8.17 0.65 -9.25
CA ASN A 125 -7.87 -0.78 -9.02
C ASN A 125 -6.88 -1.39 -10.02
N SER A 126 -5.77 -0.69 -10.27
CA SER A 126 -4.69 -1.22 -11.11
C SER A 126 -3.75 -2.12 -10.32
N VAL A 127 -3.33 -3.20 -10.96
CA VAL A 127 -2.40 -4.18 -10.39
C VAL A 127 -1.23 -4.38 -11.35
N THR A 128 -0.02 -4.34 -10.82
CA THR A 128 1.19 -4.76 -11.52
C THR A 128 1.90 -5.85 -10.74
N ALA A 129 2.53 -6.78 -11.44
CA ALA A 129 3.22 -7.91 -10.84
C ALA A 129 4.73 -7.84 -11.10
N GLY A 130 5.50 -8.33 -10.16
CA GLY A 130 6.95 -8.45 -10.24
C GLY A 130 7.48 -9.29 -9.10
N ILE A 131 8.76 -9.07 -8.77
CA ILE A 131 9.43 -9.72 -7.64
C ILE A 131 10.11 -8.68 -6.75
N ILE A 132 10.47 -9.07 -5.54
CA ILE A 132 11.39 -8.32 -4.69
C ILE A 132 12.79 -8.43 -5.30
N THR A 133 13.33 -7.33 -5.80
CA THR A 133 14.66 -7.30 -6.44
C THR A 133 15.77 -7.05 -5.44
N SER A 134 15.50 -6.28 -4.38
CA SER A 134 16.43 -6.10 -3.27
C SER A 134 15.72 -5.63 -1.99
N LEU A 135 16.35 -5.91 -0.86
CA LEU A 135 16.00 -5.43 0.47
C LEU A 135 17.20 -4.65 1.02
N GLY A 136 16.95 -3.54 1.69
CA GLY A 136 18.03 -2.73 2.25
C GLY A 136 17.55 -1.37 2.71
N SER A 137 18.47 -0.45 2.91
CA SER A 137 18.16 0.88 3.41
C SER A 137 18.65 1.96 2.45
N ILE A 138 17.93 3.08 2.42
CA ILE A 138 18.29 4.28 1.66
C ILE A 138 18.79 5.32 2.65
N PRO A 139 20.03 5.88 2.47
CA PRO A 139 20.52 6.98 3.29
C PRO A 139 19.64 8.23 3.16
N LEU A 140 19.35 8.87 4.28
CA LEU A 140 18.63 10.14 4.29
C LEU A 140 19.56 11.29 3.88
N ARG A 141 19.20 12.01 2.81
CA ARG A 141 20.03 13.10 2.26
C ARG A 141 20.33 14.25 3.25
N TRP A 142 19.41 14.49 4.18
CA TRP A 142 19.44 15.68 5.05
C TRP A 142 19.42 15.36 6.55
N HIS A 143 19.47 14.08 6.93
CA HIS A 143 19.47 13.63 8.32
C HIS A 143 20.42 12.45 8.51
N ARG A 144 20.99 12.31 9.71
CA ARG A 144 21.72 11.08 10.06
C ARG A 144 20.73 9.91 10.11
N GLY A 145 21.08 8.83 9.43
CA GLY A 145 20.30 7.58 9.40
C GLY A 145 19.93 7.12 8.00
N ALA A 146 19.23 6.01 7.96
CA ALA A 146 18.72 5.39 6.76
C ALA A 146 17.26 4.96 6.99
N VAL A 147 16.55 4.67 5.91
CA VAL A 147 15.18 4.14 5.91
C VAL A 147 15.18 2.82 5.19
N ASP A 148 14.63 1.79 5.84
CA ASP A 148 14.47 0.48 5.22
C ASP A 148 13.47 0.54 4.09
N VAL A 149 13.80 -0.16 3.00
CA VAL A 149 13.00 -0.20 1.78
C VAL A 149 12.98 -1.59 1.17
N ILE A 150 11.86 -1.90 0.51
CA ILE A 150 11.72 -3.00 -0.43
C ILE A 150 11.86 -2.41 -1.83
N ARG A 151 12.70 -3.01 -2.69
CA ARG A 151 12.73 -2.69 -4.12
C ARG A 151 12.11 -3.82 -4.91
N THR A 152 11.32 -3.46 -5.91
CA THR A 152 10.60 -4.39 -6.78
C THR A 152 10.65 -3.91 -8.23
N ASP A 153 10.59 -4.85 -9.16
CA ASP A 153 10.38 -4.57 -10.58
C ASP A 153 8.90 -4.56 -10.98
N ALA A 154 7.98 -4.75 -10.01
CA ALA A 154 6.57 -4.45 -10.23
C ALA A 154 6.43 -2.97 -10.63
N GLY A 155 5.82 -2.70 -11.79
CA GLY A 155 5.73 -1.35 -12.35
C GLY A 155 4.93 -0.43 -11.42
N LEU A 156 5.55 0.67 -10.98
CA LEU A 156 4.88 1.73 -10.26
C LEU A 156 4.67 2.94 -11.18
N ALA A 157 3.59 3.69 -10.93
CA ALA A 157 3.27 4.93 -11.62
C ALA A 157 2.67 5.94 -10.63
N PRO A 158 2.65 7.24 -10.96
CA PRO A 158 1.94 8.24 -10.16
C PRO A 158 0.49 7.84 -9.91
N GLY A 159 0.10 7.73 -8.64
CA GLY A 159 -1.20 7.20 -8.19
C GLY A 159 -1.09 5.84 -7.47
N ASN A 160 0.03 5.11 -7.60
CA ASN A 160 0.29 3.92 -6.78
C ASN A 160 0.84 4.27 -5.39
N SER A 161 1.36 5.48 -5.21
CA SER A 161 1.86 5.97 -3.92
C SER A 161 0.78 5.89 -2.84
N GLY A 162 1.12 5.27 -1.71
CA GLY A 162 0.23 5.02 -0.58
C GLY A 162 -0.56 3.71 -0.66
N GLY A 163 -0.59 3.06 -1.83
CA GLY A 163 -1.21 1.76 -2.01
C GLY A 163 -0.33 0.60 -1.52
N PRO A 164 -0.90 -0.59 -1.31
CA PRO A 164 -0.16 -1.74 -0.79
C PRO A 164 0.73 -2.41 -1.85
N LEU A 165 1.86 -2.94 -1.39
CA LEU A 165 2.64 -3.98 -2.04
C LEU A 165 2.32 -5.29 -1.34
N LEU A 166 1.84 -6.30 -2.08
CA LEU A 166 1.41 -7.59 -1.54
C LEU A 166 2.40 -8.70 -1.88
N ASP A 167 2.41 -9.74 -1.05
CA ASP A 167 3.03 -11.03 -1.37
C ASP A 167 2.07 -11.96 -2.14
N ALA A 168 2.52 -13.17 -2.47
CA ALA A 168 1.74 -14.19 -3.16
C ALA A 168 0.53 -14.74 -2.35
N ARG A 169 0.41 -14.38 -1.08
CA ARG A 169 -0.72 -14.74 -0.21
C ARG A 169 -1.75 -13.62 -0.11
N GLY A 170 -1.50 -12.47 -0.76
CA GLY A 170 -2.31 -11.27 -0.65
C GLY A 170 -2.11 -10.50 0.65
N GLN A 171 -1.03 -10.77 1.39
CA GLN A 171 -0.68 -10.04 2.59
C GLN A 171 0.19 -8.83 2.25
N VAL A 172 -0.06 -7.71 2.91
CA VAL A 172 0.71 -6.48 2.69
C VAL A 172 2.11 -6.61 3.27
N ILE A 173 3.12 -6.48 2.40
CA ILE A 173 4.53 -6.50 2.75
C ILE A 173 5.13 -5.09 2.85
N GLY A 174 4.47 -4.09 2.24
CA GLY A 174 4.92 -2.71 2.25
C GLY A 174 3.91 -1.73 1.64
N ILE A 175 4.22 -0.44 1.72
CA ILE A 175 3.46 0.65 1.11
C ILE A 175 4.27 1.23 -0.05
N ASN A 176 3.72 1.21 -1.27
CA ASN A 176 4.33 1.78 -2.46
C ASN A 176 4.59 3.28 -2.27
N THR A 177 5.78 3.77 -2.63
CA THR A 177 6.12 5.18 -2.42
C THR A 177 6.68 5.89 -3.64
N MET A 178 7.73 5.37 -4.27
CA MET A 178 8.42 6.06 -5.37
C MET A 178 9.00 5.10 -6.39
N ILE A 179 9.54 5.66 -7.47
CA ILE A 179 10.38 4.97 -8.46
C ILE A 179 11.82 5.44 -8.27
N MET A 180 12.77 4.52 -8.29
CA MET A 180 14.20 4.79 -8.17
C MET A 180 14.94 4.29 -9.41
N GLY A 181 15.86 5.11 -9.94
CA GLY A 181 16.69 4.71 -11.09
C GLY A 181 15.93 4.52 -12.40
N GLY A 182 14.67 4.98 -12.47
CA GLY A 182 13.83 4.91 -13.67
C GLY A 182 12.94 3.67 -13.75
N ASP A 183 13.36 2.51 -13.22
CA ASP A 183 12.69 1.23 -13.47
C ASP A 183 12.29 0.46 -12.21
N LEU A 184 12.85 0.80 -11.04
CA LEU A 184 12.59 0.06 -9.80
C LEU A 184 11.58 0.78 -8.92
N GLY A 185 10.50 0.08 -8.59
CA GLY A 185 9.55 0.48 -7.57
C GLY A 185 10.17 0.37 -6.17
N VAL A 186 9.84 1.32 -5.32
CA VAL A 186 10.25 1.35 -3.91
C VAL A 186 9.01 1.34 -3.03
N ALA A 187 9.01 0.46 -2.02
CA ALA A 187 7.97 0.42 -0.99
C ALA A 187 8.59 0.49 0.41
N ILE A 188 7.84 1.07 1.34
CA ILE A 188 8.18 1.14 2.75
C ILE A 188 7.75 -0.18 3.39
N PRO A 189 8.66 -0.95 4.04
CA PRO A 189 8.32 -2.24 4.65
C PRO A 189 7.24 -2.10 5.72
N ILE A 190 6.35 -3.10 5.83
CA ILE A 190 5.21 -3.03 6.74
C ILE A 190 5.63 -2.95 8.22
N HIS A 191 6.79 -3.49 8.62
CA HIS A 191 7.28 -3.33 9.99
C HIS A 191 7.58 -1.85 10.33
N VAL A 192 8.06 -1.04 9.36
CA VAL A 192 8.28 0.39 9.54
C VAL A 192 6.96 1.14 9.68
N VAL A 193 5.95 0.70 8.92
CA VAL A 193 4.58 1.25 9.00
C VAL A 193 3.95 0.91 10.36
N ASN A 194 4.09 -0.34 10.83
CA ASN A 194 3.63 -0.76 12.15
C ASN A 194 4.25 0.09 13.26
N ASP A 195 5.57 0.29 13.23
CA ASP A 195 6.29 1.10 14.23
C ASP A 195 5.85 2.58 14.20
N PHE A 196 5.43 3.08 13.04
CA PHE A 196 4.88 4.43 12.91
C PHE A 196 3.46 4.52 13.47
N ALA A 197 2.58 3.58 13.10
CA ALA A 197 1.19 3.58 13.52
C ALA A 197 1.02 3.33 15.02
N ALA A 198 1.78 2.38 15.59
CA ALA A 198 1.72 2.03 17.02
C ALA A 198 2.06 3.22 17.93
N ARG A 199 3.07 4.02 17.59
CA ARG A 199 3.45 5.20 18.38
C ARG A 199 2.29 6.18 18.59
N LYS A 200 1.39 6.28 17.61
CA LYS A 200 0.27 7.22 17.70
C LYS A 200 -0.90 6.63 18.45
N ILE A 201 -1.22 5.35 18.23
CA ILE A 201 -2.29 4.66 18.94
C ILE A 201 -2.03 4.65 20.46
N ASP A 202 -0.78 4.37 20.87
CA ASP A 202 -0.36 4.39 22.28
C ASP A 202 -0.49 5.79 22.92
N GLN A 203 -0.22 6.86 22.14
CA GLN A 203 -0.36 8.24 22.63
C GLN A 203 -1.81 8.67 22.85
N ASP A 204 -2.74 8.17 22.04
CA ASP A 204 -4.16 8.51 22.15
C ASP A 204 -4.86 7.73 23.29
N HIS A 205 -4.37 6.51 23.61
CA HIS A 205 -4.84 5.76 24.78
C HIS A 205 -4.26 6.25 26.13
N ALA A 206 -3.23 7.08 26.10
CA ALA A 206 -2.61 7.67 27.30
C ALA A 206 -3.18 9.05 27.68
N ARG A 207 -4.19 9.54 26.96
CA ARG A 207 -4.91 10.81 27.23
C ARG A 207 -6.31 10.54 27.70
#